data_2dbc7664fcc71ac0f3a20b571a5aef48
#
_entry.id   2dbc7664fcc71ac0f3a20b571a5aef48
#
_cell.length_a   1.000
_cell.length_b   1.000
_cell.length_c   1.000
_cell.angle_alpha   90.00
_cell.angle_beta   90.00
_cell.angle_gamma   90.00
#
_symmetry.space_group_name_H-M   'P 1'
#
loop_
_entity.id
_entity.type
_entity.pdbx_description
1 polymer ?
#
loop_
_entity_poly.entity_id
_entity_poly.type
_entity_poly.pdbx_seq_one_letter_code
_entity_poly.pdbx_strand_id
1 'polypeptide(L)'
;NGPKVIVSDPRLPPVAGKAEYWLSIKPGTFTALLLAWIHVIINEERYDAEYVVEWTEGFDELKEHVQEFTPEWAAQITDLPAELIHETALVMSDNLPQSLIMPGRHVTWYGNDTQRMKAAFTVNALLGAYGREGGFYFNKSPYIESYPHPPFAVAGSSGGCSAEPGQESAELPTGPSGKARADGARETFLRGATAMQELIEPMITGEPYPIKALIVYGVNLLNSIPDTERTKEALSNLDFVLVIDVLPQEHVAWADIVLPEATALERYDELWTVAHKTPYIAMREPAIEPLYETKPAWWMCRELGMRVGLEKYFKWETAEEYLNTRLMSVGSSLDKMREQDGLIIQKGKPYFEDYKGKSPFHTASEKIEFYSHELALAGMDAIPVYEPVEEPSDGYFRLLYGRHPVHTFAKTQNTPMLNALYGENEVWVNEDAAVEQGFKDGEYVMLENQDGTQSGPVKVKATQRIRPDAVFMVHGFGQNAPGLTNANGKGASDVKLQSRYALDPISGGAGMRVNFVRLVKEA
;
A
#
# COMPACT_ATOMS: atom_id res chain seq x y z
N ASN A 1 -9.53 -29.93 11.24
CA ASN A 1 -9.80 -29.18 10.01
C ASN A 1 -9.23 -27.78 10.21
N GLY A 2 -8.55 -27.24 9.17
CA GLY A 2 -8.07 -25.85 9.17
C GLY A 2 -9.22 -24.85 8.93
N PRO A 3 -8.93 -23.53 8.90
CA PRO A 3 -9.93 -22.52 8.56
C PRO A 3 -10.41 -22.69 7.12
N LYS A 4 -11.69 -22.46 6.88
CA LYS A 4 -12.21 -22.29 5.51
C LYS A 4 -11.65 -21.00 4.91
N VAL A 5 -11.23 -21.04 3.66
CA VAL A 5 -10.62 -19.90 2.98
C VAL A 5 -11.42 -19.56 1.72
N ILE A 6 -11.83 -18.30 1.64
CA ILE A 6 -12.45 -17.70 0.45
C ILE A 6 -11.44 -16.69 -0.11
N VAL A 7 -11.09 -16.81 -1.39
CA VAL A 7 -10.17 -15.89 -2.07
C VAL A 7 -10.91 -15.15 -3.18
N SER A 8 -10.93 -13.83 -3.11
CA SER A 8 -11.43 -12.97 -4.18
C SER A 8 -10.26 -12.29 -4.88
N ASP A 9 -9.97 -12.70 -6.10
CA ASP A 9 -8.86 -12.17 -6.92
C ASP A 9 -9.15 -12.47 -8.41
N PRO A 10 -8.97 -11.53 -9.33
CA PRO A 10 -9.11 -11.77 -10.78
C PRO A 10 -8.17 -12.85 -11.32
N ARG A 11 -7.11 -13.12 -10.60
CA ARG A 11 -6.10 -14.13 -10.90
C ARG A 11 -6.15 -15.25 -9.86
N LEU A 12 -5.85 -16.47 -10.23
CA LEU A 12 -5.68 -17.60 -9.32
C LEU A 12 -4.28 -17.57 -8.67
N PRO A 13 -4.10 -16.91 -7.52
CA PRO A 13 -2.84 -16.92 -6.79
C PRO A 13 -2.62 -18.27 -6.08
N PRO A 14 -1.40 -18.60 -5.61
CA PRO A 14 -1.14 -19.87 -4.93
C PRO A 14 -2.06 -20.17 -3.74
N VAL A 15 -2.52 -19.16 -3.02
CA VAL A 15 -3.45 -19.33 -1.89
C VAL A 15 -4.84 -19.76 -2.39
N ALA A 16 -5.31 -19.26 -3.53
CA ALA A 16 -6.61 -19.65 -4.10
C ALA A 16 -6.61 -21.13 -4.55
N GLY A 17 -5.47 -21.68 -4.95
CA GLY A 17 -5.34 -23.10 -5.25
C GLY A 17 -5.48 -24.02 -4.02
N LYS A 18 -5.62 -23.48 -2.81
CA LYS A 18 -5.83 -24.20 -1.55
C LYS A 18 -7.10 -23.74 -0.83
N ALA A 19 -7.85 -22.80 -1.41
CA ALA A 19 -9.08 -22.28 -0.87
C ALA A 19 -10.28 -23.16 -1.23
N GLU A 20 -11.32 -23.12 -0.42
CA GLU A 20 -12.62 -23.74 -0.73
C GLU A 20 -13.33 -22.98 -1.86
N TYR A 21 -13.16 -21.65 -1.89
CA TYR A 21 -13.77 -20.78 -2.89
C TYR A 21 -12.74 -19.86 -3.51
N TRP A 22 -12.70 -19.82 -4.83
CA TRP A 22 -12.03 -18.79 -5.59
C TRP A 22 -13.08 -17.99 -6.36
N LEU A 23 -13.24 -16.74 -5.98
CA LEU A 23 -14.10 -15.76 -6.64
C LEU A 23 -13.27 -15.01 -7.67
N SER A 24 -13.36 -15.44 -8.94
CA SER A 24 -12.70 -14.81 -10.08
C SER A 24 -13.41 -13.51 -10.46
N ILE A 25 -13.33 -12.53 -9.56
CA ILE A 25 -14.09 -11.28 -9.62
C ILE A 25 -13.57 -10.34 -10.71
N LYS A 26 -14.48 -9.61 -11.37
CA LYS A 26 -14.13 -8.55 -12.30
C LYS A 26 -13.31 -7.45 -11.59
N PRO A 27 -12.16 -7.01 -12.16
CA PRO A 27 -11.33 -5.99 -11.54
C PRO A 27 -12.08 -4.68 -11.28
N GLY A 28 -11.95 -4.13 -10.07
CA GLY A 28 -12.60 -2.86 -9.68
C GLY A 28 -13.98 -3.03 -9.05
N THR A 29 -14.53 -4.25 -8.97
CA THR A 29 -15.91 -4.47 -8.50
C THR A 29 -16.02 -5.05 -7.09
N PHE A 30 -14.91 -5.13 -6.34
CA PHE A 30 -14.90 -5.75 -5.02
C PHE A 30 -15.84 -5.05 -4.02
N THR A 31 -16.06 -3.74 -4.15
CA THR A 31 -17.02 -2.99 -3.32
C THR A 31 -18.44 -3.51 -3.52
N ALA A 32 -18.85 -3.82 -4.77
CA ALA A 32 -20.18 -4.38 -5.04
C ALA A 32 -20.36 -5.76 -4.37
N LEU A 33 -19.33 -6.62 -4.40
CA LEU A 33 -19.35 -7.89 -3.69
C LEU A 33 -19.50 -7.70 -2.17
N LEU A 34 -18.76 -6.76 -1.58
CA LEU A 34 -18.83 -6.46 -0.15
C LEU A 34 -20.22 -5.95 0.26
N LEU A 35 -20.82 -5.06 -0.53
CA LEU A 35 -22.16 -4.55 -0.28
C LEU A 35 -23.22 -5.66 -0.34
N ALA A 36 -23.11 -6.58 -1.31
CA ALA A 36 -24.00 -7.73 -1.39
C ALA A 36 -23.80 -8.71 -0.21
N TRP A 37 -22.58 -8.91 0.26
CA TRP A 37 -22.35 -9.68 1.48
C TRP A 37 -22.97 -9.02 2.71
N ILE A 38 -22.86 -7.69 2.84
CA ILE A 38 -23.51 -6.93 3.92
C ILE A 38 -25.04 -7.08 3.84
N HIS A 39 -25.61 -6.96 2.63
CA HIS A 39 -27.05 -7.17 2.40
C HIS A 39 -27.53 -8.55 2.91
N VAL A 40 -26.86 -9.63 2.50
CA VAL A 40 -27.22 -11.01 2.93
C VAL A 40 -27.07 -11.16 4.44
N ILE A 41 -25.95 -10.74 5.01
CA ILE A 41 -25.65 -10.87 6.45
C ILE A 41 -26.70 -10.13 7.28
N ILE A 42 -27.15 -8.95 6.87
CA ILE A 42 -28.15 -8.17 7.61
C ILE A 42 -29.55 -8.73 7.43
N ASN A 43 -29.97 -9.00 6.19
CA ASN A 43 -31.36 -9.40 5.92
C ASN A 43 -31.70 -10.83 6.36
N GLU A 44 -30.68 -11.71 6.45
CA GLU A 44 -30.84 -13.05 7.00
C GLU A 44 -30.46 -13.15 8.48
N GLU A 45 -30.25 -12.01 9.14
CA GLU A 45 -29.92 -11.91 10.58
C GLU A 45 -28.67 -12.76 10.96
N ARG A 46 -27.65 -12.78 10.07
CA ARG A 46 -26.43 -13.58 10.20
C ARG A 46 -25.27 -12.81 10.84
N TYR A 47 -25.52 -11.68 11.46
CA TYR A 47 -24.53 -10.86 12.16
C TYR A 47 -24.53 -11.14 13.67
N ASP A 48 -23.47 -10.73 14.35
CA ASP A 48 -23.35 -10.80 15.81
C ASP A 48 -24.15 -9.65 16.44
N ALA A 49 -25.43 -9.93 16.78
CA ALA A 49 -26.39 -8.91 17.25
C ALA A 49 -25.93 -8.22 18.55
N GLU A 50 -25.37 -8.97 19.49
CA GLU A 50 -24.87 -8.41 20.76
C GLU A 50 -23.70 -7.46 20.50
N TYR A 51 -22.77 -7.86 19.64
CA TYR A 51 -21.63 -7.06 19.25
C TYR A 51 -22.06 -5.76 18.52
N VAL A 52 -22.98 -5.87 17.57
CA VAL A 52 -23.50 -4.71 16.82
C VAL A 52 -24.11 -3.68 17.75
N VAL A 53 -24.98 -4.11 18.68
CA VAL A 53 -25.62 -3.19 19.65
C VAL A 53 -24.59 -2.53 20.57
N GLU A 54 -23.61 -3.28 21.05
CA GLU A 54 -22.64 -2.78 22.04
C GLU A 54 -21.57 -1.88 21.40
N TRP A 55 -21.02 -2.30 20.26
CA TRP A 55 -19.77 -1.74 19.72
C TRP A 55 -19.90 -0.97 18.40
N THR A 56 -21.12 -0.84 17.86
CA THR A 56 -21.32 -0.12 16.59
C THR A 56 -22.36 1.00 16.70
N GLU A 57 -22.34 1.92 15.74
CA GLU A 57 -23.30 3.00 15.55
C GLU A 57 -23.67 3.14 14.07
N GLY A 58 -24.90 3.58 13.76
CA GLY A 58 -25.38 3.77 12.39
C GLY A 58 -25.85 2.45 11.73
N PHE A 59 -26.28 1.46 12.53
CA PHE A 59 -26.73 0.17 11.98
C PHE A 59 -28.07 0.28 11.22
N ASP A 60 -28.99 1.11 11.66
CA ASP A 60 -30.29 1.28 10.99
C ASP A 60 -30.12 1.97 9.64
N GLU A 61 -29.25 2.97 9.56
CA GLU A 61 -28.88 3.64 8.32
C GLU A 61 -28.18 2.68 7.35
N LEU A 62 -27.27 1.83 7.85
CA LEU A 62 -26.63 0.79 7.04
C LEU A 62 -27.67 -0.22 6.52
N LYS A 63 -28.60 -0.67 7.37
CA LYS A 63 -29.64 -1.62 7.02
C LYS A 63 -30.57 -1.08 5.93
N GLU A 64 -30.96 0.19 6.01
CA GLU A 64 -31.74 0.85 4.96
C GLU A 64 -30.93 0.97 3.66
N HIS A 65 -29.69 1.42 3.75
CA HIS A 65 -28.81 1.65 2.62
C HIS A 65 -28.54 0.41 1.77
N VAL A 66 -28.38 -0.76 2.40
CA VAL A 66 -27.98 -1.97 1.67
C VAL A 66 -29.14 -2.75 1.05
N GLN A 67 -30.37 -2.27 1.11
CA GLN A 67 -31.54 -3.03 0.63
C GLN A 67 -31.50 -3.31 -0.87
N GLU A 68 -30.95 -2.41 -1.67
CA GLU A 68 -30.85 -2.56 -3.13
C GLU A 68 -29.65 -3.42 -3.59
N PHE A 69 -28.67 -3.68 -2.73
CA PHE A 69 -27.43 -4.37 -3.11
C PHE A 69 -27.54 -5.89 -2.99
N THR A 70 -28.51 -6.48 -3.67
CA THR A 70 -28.75 -7.92 -3.63
C THR A 70 -27.62 -8.72 -4.30
N PRO A 71 -27.50 -10.04 -4.05
CA PRO A 71 -26.59 -10.91 -4.80
C PRO A 71 -26.78 -10.83 -6.32
N GLU A 72 -28.03 -10.70 -6.80
CA GLU A 72 -28.35 -10.58 -8.23
C GLU A 72 -27.87 -9.25 -8.82
N TRP A 73 -27.97 -8.14 -8.07
CA TRP A 73 -27.40 -6.86 -8.44
C TRP A 73 -25.87 -6.97 -8.56
N ALA A 74 -25.22 -7.54 -7.56
CA ALA A 74 -23.76 -7.69 -7.56
C ALA A 74 -23.28 -8.66 -8.64
N ALA A 75 -24.04 -9.70 -8.98
CA ALA A 75 -23.71 -10.66 -10.04
C ALA A 75 -23.55 -9.97 -11.42
N GLN A 76 -24.41 -9.00 -11.72
CA GLN A 76 -24.33 -8.23 -12.97
C GLN A 76 -23.07 -7.34 -13.06
N ILE A 77 -22.50 -6.98 -11.92
CA ILE A 77 -21.33 -6.09 -11.84
C ILE A 77 -20.03 -6.88 -11.75
N THR A 78 -20.04 -7.96 -10.97
CA THR A 78 -18.83 -8.69 -10.58
C THR A 78 -18.50 -9.87 -11.49
N ASP A 79 -19.42 -10.28 -12.36
CA ASP A 79 -19.41 -11.52 -13.14
C ASP A 79 -19.34 -12.80 -12.27
N LEU A 80 -19.76 -12.70 -11.01
CA LEU A 80 -19.90 -13.86 -10.14
C LEU A 80 -21.35 -14.33 -10.11
N PRO A 81 -21.62 -15.65 -10.05
CA PRO A 81 -22.98 -16.14 -9.84
C PRO A 81 -23.60 -15.63 -8.54
N ALA A 82 -24.86 -15.19 -8.58
CA ALA A 82 -25.57 -14.68 -7.39
C ALA A 82 -25.61 -15.71 -6.26
N GLU A 83 -25.82 -16.98 -6.59
CA GLU A 83 -25.80 -18.09 -5.64
C GLU A 83 -24.46 -18.23 -4.93
N LEU A 84 -23.34 -18.02 -5.64
CA LEU A 84 -22.00 -18.07 -5.07
C LEU A 84 -21.73 -16.89 -4.14
N ILE A 85 -22.23 -15.69 -4.48
CA ILE A 85 -22.15 -14.50 -3.62
C ILE A 85 -22.92 -14.76 -2.32
N HIS A 86 -24.16 -15.27 -2.44
CA HIS A 86 -24.99 -15.61 -1.30
C HIS A 86 -24.35 -16.71 -0.42
N GLU A 87 -23.92 -17.83 -1.02
CA GLU A 87 -23.29 -18.94 -0.30
C GLU A 87 -22.05 -18.51 0.48
N THR A 88 -21.18 -17.68 -0.13
CA THR A 88 -19.97 -17.21 0.53
C THR A 88 -20.26 -16.24 1.69
N ALA A 89 -21.34 -15.45 1.64
CA ALA A 89 -21.81 -14.65 2.77
C ALA A 89 -22.23 -15.53 3.95
N LEU A 90 -22.97 -16.62 3.68
CA LEU A 90 -23.37 -17.58 4.71
C LEU A 90 -22.16 -18.30 5.33
N VAL A 91 -21.24 -18.77 4.50
CA VAL A 91 -20.02 -19.45 4.98
C VAL A 91 -19.22 -18.55 5.94
N MET A 92 -19.11 -17.25 5.64
CA MET A 92 -18.45 -16.30 6.53
C MET A 92 -19.19 -16.13 7.87
N SER A 93 -20.52 -16.14 7.85
CA SER A 93 -21.33 -15.94 9.05
C SER A 93 -21.60 -17.19 9.87
N ASP A 94 -21.19 -18.38 9.41
CA ASP A 94 -21.38 -19.66 10.13
C ASP A 94 -20.51 -19.82 11.39
N ASN A 95 -19.42 -19.05 11.53
CA ASN A 95 -18.42 -19.25 12.57
C ASN A 95 -18.10 -17.96 13.35
N LEU A 96 -19.10 -17.20 13.75
CA LEU A 96 -18.93 -15.98 14.54
C LEU A 96 -18.33 -16.26 15.92
N PRO A 97 -17.45 -15.43 16.43
CA PRO A 97 -16.77 -14.27 15.83
C PRO A 97 -15.45 -14.63 15.10
N GLN A 98 -15.19 -15.91 14.85
CA GLN A 98 -13.92 -16.43 14.34
C GLN A 98 -13.88 -16.40 12.80
N SER A 99 -14.50 -15.41 12.22
CA SER A 99 -14.52 -15.17 10.78
C SER A 99 -14.13 -13.73 10.49
N LEU A 100 -13.31 -13.51 9.47
CA LEU A 100 -12.85 -12.18 9.11
C LEU A 100 -12.47 -12.06 7.64
N ILE A 101 -12.59 -10.85 7.11
CA ILE A 101 -12.02 -10.48 5.82
C ILE A 101 -10.66 -9.82 6.07
N MET A 102 -9.62 -10.37 5.42
CA MET A 102 -8.34 -9.72 5.27
C MET A 102 -8.34 -8.94 3.95
N PRO A 103 -8.51 -7.61 3.97
CA PRO A 103 -8.66 -6.82 2.73
C PRO A 103 -7.35 -6.72 1.93
N GLY A 104 -6.33 -7.42 2.35
CA GLY A 104 -5.01 -7.39 1.76
C GLY A 104 -4.26 -6.11 2.16
N ARG A 105 -3.39 -5.65 1.28
CA ARG A 105 -2.63 -4.43 1.52
C ARG A 105 -3.55 -3.21 1.42
N HIS A 106 -3.40 -2.27 2.35
CA HIS A 106 -4.08 -0.97 2.32
C HIS A 106 -3.46 -0.11 1.21
N VAL A 107 -3.97 -0.26 0.00
CA VAL A 107 -3.55 0.53 -1.15
C VAL A 107 -4.77 0.93 -1.96
N THR A 108 -4.71 2.09 -2.56
CA THR A 108 -5.67 2.54 -3.56
C THR A 108 -5.33 1.87 -4.89
N TRP A 109 -6.34 1.29 -5.54
CA TRP A 109 -6.19 0.64 -6.83
C TRP A 109 -6.94 1.37 -7.95
N TYR A 110 -8.14 1.91 -7.63
CA TYR A 110 -9.09 2.43 -8.62
C TYR A 110 -9.58 3.87 -8.32
N GLY A 111 -9.18 4.47 -7.19
CA GLY A 111 -9.49 5.86 -6.83
C GLY A 111 -10.58 6.03 -5.76
N ASN A 112 -11.45 5.05 -5.51
CA ASN A 112 -12.46 5.08 -4.42
C ASN A 112 -12.27 3.91 -3.45
N ASP A 113 -11.04 3.64 -3.10
CA ASP A 113 -10.70 2.45 -2.32
C ASP A 113 -10.86 2.63 -0.82
N THR A 114 -10.97 3.86 -0.31
CA THR A 114 -11.35 4.10 1.09
C THR A 114 -12.76 3.58 1.36
N GLN A 115 -13.71 3.77 0.44
CA GLN A 115 -15.06 3.20 0.56
C GLN A 115 -15.04 1.66 0.50
N ARG A 116 -14.21 1.07 -0.36
CA ARG A 116 -13.96 -0.37 -0.39
C ARG A 116 -13.43 -0.90 0.94
N MET A 117 -12.48 -0.19 1.55
CA MET A 117 -11.93 -0.57 2.86
C MET A 117 -12.96 -0.44 3.97
N LYS A 118 -13.76 0.64 3.97
CA LYS A 118 -14.90 0.80 4.90
C LYS A 118 -15.89 -0.36 4.77
N ALA A 119 -16.26 -0.76 3.55
CA ALA A 119 -17.14 -1.89 3.32
C ALA A 119 -16.57 -3.21 3.89
N ALA A 120 -15.27 -3.49 3.68
CA ALA A 120 -14.61 -4.66 4.24
C ALA A 120 -14.57 -4.62 5.79
N PHE A 121 -14.33 -3.45 6.37
CA PHE A 121 -14.37 -3.27 7.82
C PHE A 121 -15.79 -3.37 8.37
N THR A 122 -16.79 -2.92 7.65
CA THR A 122 -18.22 -3.10 7.99
C THR A 122 -18.58 -4.57 8.08
N VAL A 123 -18.19 -5.40 7.09
CA VAL A 123 -18.40 -6.86 7.17
C VAL A 123 -17.73 -7.43 8.42
N ASN A 124 -16.48 -7.08 8.69
CA ASN A 124 -15.76 -7.56 9.88
C ASN A 124 -16.45 -7.15 11.20
N ALA A 125 -17.02 -5.95 11.26
CA ALA A 125 -17.77 -5.49 12.42
C ALA A 125 -19.10 -6.23 12.60
N LEU A 126 -19.84 -6.50 11.52
CA LEU A 126 -21.05 -7.32 11.55
C LEU A 126 -20.76 -8.75 12.03
N LEU A 127 -19.61 -9.31 11.65
CA LEU A 127 -19.15 -10.62 12.10
C LEU A 127 -18.58 -10.63 13.53
N GLY A 128 -18.49 -9.47 14.21
CA GLY A 128 -17.95 -9.35 15.57
C GLY A 128 -16.43 -9.62 15.65
N ALA A 129 -15.67 -9.41 14.56
CA ALA A 129 -14.30 -9.85 14.43
C ALA A 129 -13.26 -8.97 15.17
N TYR A 130 -13.62 -7.77 15.62
CA TYR A 130 -12.66 -6.88 16.29
C TYR A 130 -12.60 -7.13 17.79
N GLY A 131 -11.38 -7.26 18.32
CA GLY A 131 -11.12 -7.38 19.76
C GLY A 131 -11.51 -8.72 20.39
N ARG A 132 -11.74 -9.74 19.58
CA ARG A 132 -12.12 -11.08 20.01
C ARG A 132 -11.15 -12.15 19.49
N GLU A 133 -11.10 -13.29 20.18
CA GLU A 133 -10.26 -14.42 19.77
C GLU A 133 -10.73 -14.98 18.42
N GLY A 134 -9.77 -15.15 17.51
CA GLY A 134 -10.03 -15.55 16.12
C GLY A 134 -10.25 -14.40 15.14
N GLY A 135 -10.34 -13.16 15.64
CA GLY A 135 -10.47 -11.94 14.88
C GLY A 135 -9.23 -11.03 14.97
N PHE A 136 -9.45 -9.72 14.96
CA PHE A 136 -8.38 -8.71 14.98
C PHE A 136 -7.96 -8.33 16.40
N TYR A 137 -6.67 -8.03 16.57
CA TYR A 137 -6.10 -7.53 17.82
C TYR A 137 -6.23 -6.01 17.93
N PHE A 138 -6.32 -5.51 19.18
CA PHE A 138 -6.29 -4.07 19.50
C PHE A 138 -4.92 -3.58 19.98
N ASN A 139 -3.92 -4.45 20.07
CA ASN A 139 -2.62 -4.04 20.54
C ASN A 139 -2.05 -2.92 19.64
N LYS A 140 -1.56 -1.88 20.30
CA LYS A 140 -0.77 -0.83 19.65
C LYS A 140 0.70 -1.23 19.61
N SER A 141 1.44 -0.67 18.66
CA SER A 141 2.90 -0.71 18.69
C SER A 141 3.40 -0.14 20.01
N PRO A 142 4.45 -0.72 20.61
CA PRO A 142 5.08 -0.13 21.77
C PRO A 142 5.49 1.31 21.48
N TYR A 143 5.18 2.22 22.39
CA TYR A 143 5.61 3.61 22.29
C TYR A 143 7.06 3.72 22.75
N ILE A 144 7.87 4.37 21.94
CA ILE A 144 9.24 4.78 22.26
C ILE A 144 9.30 6.29 21.98
N GLU A 145 9.73 7.07 22.97
CA GLU A 145 9.86 8.50 22.79
C GLU A 145 10.74 8.84 21.59
N SER A 146 10.28 9.77 20.77
CA SER A 146 11.03 10.25 19.61
C SER A 146 12.23 11.08 20.08
N TYR A 147 13.34 11.00 19.33
CA TYR A 147 14.40 11.96 19.50
C TYR A 147 13.90 13.37 19.12
N PRO A 148 14.35 14.44 19.78
CA PRO A 148 13.94 15.79 19.42
C PRO A 148 14.16 16.06 17.92
N HIS A 149 13.15 16.54 17.24
CA HIS A 149 13.17 16.84 15.80
C HIS A 149 12.66 18.27 15.56
N PRO A 150 12.95 18.86 14.39
CA PRO A 150 12.39 20.18 14.02
C PRO A 150 10.87 20.15 14.08
N PRO A 151 10.21 21.28 14.42
CA PRO A 151 8.77 21.39 14.49
C PRO A 151 8.14 21.43 13.10
N PHE A 152 8.44 20.44 12.27
CA PHE A 152 7.72 20.27 11.01
C PHE A 152 6.53 19.38 11.26
N ALA A 153 5.36 19.87 10.95
CA ALA A 153 4.21 19.04 10.77
C ALA A 153 4.47 18.15 9.56
N VAL A 154 5.10 17.01 9.76
CA VAL A 154 5.07 15.92 8.78
C VAL A 154 3.65 15.40 8.84
N ALA A 155 2.83 15.76 7.87
CA ALA A 155 1.57 15.08 7.66
C ALA A 155 1.85 13.59 7.58
N GLY A 156 1.14 12.83 8.38
CA GLY A 156 1.33 11.44 8.68
C GLY A 156 2.13 10.65 7.66
N SER A 157 3.29 10.23 8.04
CA SER A 157 3.95 9.15 7.35
C SER A 157 3.04 7.95 7.43
N SER A 158 2.69 7.35 6.31
CA SER A 158 1.94 6.10 6.17
C SER A 158 2.68 4.88 6.74
N GLY A 159 3.57 5.08 7.66
CA GLY A 159 4.34 4.12 8.42
C GLY A 159 4.05 4.26 9.90
N GLY A 160 2.90 3.73 10.35
CA GLY A 160 2.71 3.19 11.69
C GLY A 160 3.01 4.02 12.92
N CYS A 161 3.15 5.35 12.82
CA CYS A 161 3.17 6.23 13.99
C CYS A 161 1.81 6.90 14.13
N SER A 162 0.97 6.33 14.97
CA SER A 162 -0.24 6.98 15.47
C SER A 162 0.13 8.31 16.10
N ALA A 163 -0.47 9.41 15.65
CA ALA A 163 -0.51 10.62 16.43
C ALA A 163 -1.07 10.28 17.81
N GLU A 164 -0.47 10.80 18.88
CA GLU A 164 -0.98 10.62 20.23
C GLU A 164 -2.43 11.12 20.29
N PRO A 165 -3.35 10.38 20.96
CA PRO A 165 -4.71 10.87 21.19
C PRO A 165 -4.63 12.14 22.05
N GLY A 166 -5.09 13.27 21.51
CA GLY A 166 -5.13 14.55 22.23
C GLY A 166 -4.10 15.58 21.78
N GLN A 167 -3.23 15.29 20.83
CA GLN A 167 -2.59 16.35 20.07
C GLN A 167 -3.63 16.88 19.07
N GLU A 168 -4.09 18.10 19.30
CA GLU A 168 -4.73 18.89 18.26
C GLU A 168 -3.89 18.72 16.99
N SER A 169 -4.54 18.35 15.88
CA SER A 169 -3.87 18.21 14.59
C SER A 169 -3.14 19.53 14.32
N ALA A 170 -1.82 19.52 14.54
CA ALA A 170 -1.02 20.69 14.23
C ALA A 170 -1.37 21.04 12.78
N GLU A 171 -1.86 22.25 12.56
CA GLU A 171 -2.21 22.70 11.22
C GLU A 171 -1.02 22.42 10.31
N LEU A 172 -1.23 21.61 9.30
CA LEU A 172 -0.21 21.35 8.31
C LEU A 172 0.29 22.71 7.78
N PRO A 173 1.60 22.96 7.78
CA PRO A 173 2.11 24.24 7.32
C PRO A 173 1.61 24.48 5.89
N THR A 174 1.14 25.69 5.64
CA THR A 174 0.89 26.16 4.28
C THR A 174 2.20 26.11 3.48
N GLY A 175 2.11 26.06 2.18
CA GLY A 175 3.24 26.32 1.30
C GLY A 175 3.80 27.75 1.51
N PRO A 176 4.91 28.09 0.86
CA PRO A 176 5.50 29.41 0.95
C PRO A 176 4.47 30.52 0.70
N SER A 177 4.50 31.58 1.53
CA SER A 177 3.60 32.74 1.40
C SER A 177 2.10 32.43 1.51
N GLY A 178 1.71 31.35 2.24
CA GLY A 178 0.31 30.95 2.42
C GLY A 178 -0.34 30.27 1.21
N LYS A 179 0.42 29.96 0.16
CA LYS A 179 -0.06 29.18 -0.98
C LYS A 179 -0.46 27.74 -0.58
N ALA A 180 -1.27 27.09 -1.42
CA ALA A 180 -1.53 25.65 -1.31
C ALA A 180 -0.21 24.87 -1.32
N ARG A 181 -0.19 23.70 -0.68
CA ARG A 181 1.00 22.83 -0.74
C ARG A 181 1.10 22.18 -2.12
N ALA A 182 2.33 22.12 -2.65
CA ALA A 182 2.60 21.49 -3.93
C ALA A 182 2.27 19.99 -3.96
N ASP A 183 2.26 19.34 -2.79
CA ASP A 183 1.91 17.92 -2.64
C ASP A 183 0.40 17.68 -2.45
N GLY A 184 -0.45 18.67 -2.61
CA GLY A 184 -1.91 18.55 -2.46
C GLY A 184 -2.40 18.06 -1.08
N ALA A 185 -1.53 17.99 -0.06
CA ALA A 185 -1.81 17.32 1.22
C ALA A 185 -3.01 17.87 2.02
N ARG A 186 -3.61 18.98 1.61
CA ARG A 186 -4.81 19.55 2.26
C ARG A 186 -6.08 19.40 1.45
N GLU A 187 -5.99 18.85 0.25
CA GLU A 187 -7.12 18.77 -0.68
C GLU A 187 -7.95 17.50 -0.47
N THR A 188 -7.43 16.54 0.30
CA THR A 188 -8.14 15.33 0.67
C THR A 188 -8.79 15.44 2.05
N PHE A 189 -9.84 14.66 2.28
CA PHE A 189 -10.60 14.69 3.54
C PHE A 189 -9.71 14.42 4.76
N LEU A 190 -8.86 13.40 4.72
CA LEU A 190 -7.96 13.06 5.84
C LEU A 190 -6.76 14.01 5.96
N ARG A 191 -6.61 14.98 5.03
CA ARG A 191 -5.52 15.98 5.00
C ARG A 191 -4.13 15.38 5.22
N GLY A 192 -3.99 14.12 4.87
CA GLY A 192 -2.75 13.36 5.00
C GLY A 192 -1.73 13.68 3.91
N ALA A 193 -0.62 12.94 3.92
CA ALA A 193 0.34 12.97 2.83
C ALA A 193 -0.33 12.46 1.56
N THR A 194 -0.25 13.23 0.50
CA THR A 194 -0.71 12.83 -0.81
C THR A 194 0.29 11.92 -1.51
N ALA A 195 -0.14 11.39 -2.63
CA ALA A 195 0.70 10.61 -3.50
C ALA A 195 1.85 11.46 -4.07
N MET A 196 3.06 10.88 -4.17
CA MET A 196 4.22 11.52 -4.81
C MET A 196 3.94 12.00 -6.23
N GLN A 197 2.95 11.41 -6.90
CA GLN A 197 2.48 11.80 -8.23
C GLN A 197 2.09 13.27 -8.32
N GLU A 198 1.50 13.81 -7.24
CA GLU A 198 1.08 15.21 -7.17
C GLU A 198 2.25 16.22 -7.21
N LEU A 199 3.48 15.77 -6.92
CA LEU A 199 4.66 16.63 -7.00
C LEU A 199 5.21 16.78 -8.43
N ILE A 200 4.82 15.92 -9.35
CA ILE A 200 5.35 15.91 -10.72
C ILE A 200 5.00 17.21 -11.45
N GLU A 201 3.73 17.60 -11.44
CA GLU A 201 3.28 18.83 -12.09
C GLU A 201 3.91 20.10 -11.49
N PRO A 202 3.95 20.30 -10.17
CA PRO A 202 4.69 21.39 -9.55
C PRO A 202 6.18 21.48 -9.90
N MET A 203 6.85 20.33 -10.07
CA MET A 203 8.25 20.30 -10.50
C MET A 203 8.41 20.76 -11.96
N ILE A 204 7.41 20.54 -12.80
CA ILE A 204 7.43 20.95 -14.22
C ILE A 204 6.97 22.38 -14.38
N THR A 205 5.82 22.74 -13.81
CA THR A 205 5.15 24.02 -14.03
C THR A 205 5.63 25.15 -13.11
N GLY A 206 6.18 24.79 -11.95
CA GLY A 206 6.49 25.76 -10.88
C GLY A 206 5.27 26.27 -10.11
N GLU A 207 4.08 25.71 -10.32
CA GLU A 207 2.86 26.08 -9.60
C GLU A 207 2.49 25.01 -8.55
N PRO A 208 2.01 25.38 -7.37
CA PRO A 208 1.74 26.75 -6.84
C PRO A 208 3.01 27.53 -6.45
N TYR A 209 4.16 26.87 -6.43
CA TYR A 209 5.49 27.48 -6.27
C TYR A 209 6.56 26.54 -6.84
N PRO A 210 7.72 27.05 -7.32
CA PRO A 210 8.75 26.23 -7.94
C PRO A 210 9.40 25.28 -6.92
N ILE A 211 9.45 24.01 -7.25
CA ILE A 211 10.29 23.02 -6.57
C ILE A 211 11.63 22.99 -7.33
N LYS A 212 12.73 23.32 -6.64
CA LYS A 212 14.04 23.49 -7.27
C LYS A 212 15.02 22.40 -6.95
N ALA A 213 14.84 21.71 -5.82
CA ALA A 213 15.74 20.66 -5.37
C ALA A 213 14.96 19.44 -4.89
N LEU A 214 15.51 18.26 -5.16
CA LEU A 214 14.94 16.97 -4.72
C LEU A 214 16.04 16.12 -4.07
N ILE A 215 15.73 15.56 -2.92
CA ILE A 215 16.51 14.50 -2.29
C ILE A 215 15.75 13.19 -2.47
N VAL A 216 16.33 12.26 -3.19
CA VAL A 216 15.78 10.91 -3.43
C VAL A 216 16.49 9.94 -2.50
N TYR A 217 15.73 9.30 -1.61
CA TYR A 217 16.28 8.34 -0.65
C TYR A 217 15.57 7.00 -0.72
N GLY A 218 16.31 5.96 -1.10
CA GLY A 218 15.87 4.56 -1.02
C GLY A 218 14.63 4.20 -1.84
N VAL A 219 14.34 4.92 -2.93
CA VAL A 219 13.19 4.68 -3.81
C VAL A 219 13.61 4.75 -5.28
N ASN A 220 13.09 3.84 -6.10
CA ASN A 220 13.25 3.94 -7.55
C ASN A 220 12.06 4.72 -8.14
N LEU A 221 12.24 6.02 -8.40
CA LEU A 221 11.18 6.91 -8.90
C LEU A 221 10.59 6.42 -10.22
N LEU A 222 11.45 6.04 -11.18
CA LEU A 222 11.02 5.64 -12.53
C LEU A 222 10.36 4.24 -12.57
N ASN A 223 10.41 3.49 -11.46
CA ASN A 223 9.70 2.23 -11.27
C ASN A 223 8.66 2.28 -10.13
N SER A 224 8.27 3.48 -9.69
CA SER A 224 7.28 3.65 -8.60
C SER A 224 6.23 4.68 -8.89
N ILE A 225 6.53 5.70 -9.71
CA ILE A 225 5.64 6.80 -10.06
C ILE A 225 5.11 6.56 -11.47
N PRO A 226 3.78 6.59 -11.69
CA PRO A 226 3.19 6.49 -13.03
C PRO A 226 3.64 7.64 -13.92
N ASP A 227 3.51 7.46 -15.23
CA ASP A 227 3.99 8.38 -16.25
C ASP A 227 5.50 8.65 -16.14
N THR A 228 6.26 7.62 -16.51
CA THR A 228 7.73 7.65 -16.45
C THR A 228 8.34 8.82 -17.24
N GLU A 229 7.77 9.18 -18.40
CA GLU A 229 8.29 10.28 -19.23
C GLU A 229 8.05 11.63 -18.56
N ARG A 230 6.89 11.82 -17.94
CA ARG A 230 6.57 13.01 -17.17
C ARG A 230 7.47 13.14 -15.93
N THR A 231 7.78 12.01 -15.28
CA THR A 231 8.74 11.97 -14.16
C THR A 231 10.15 12.36 -14.60
N LYS A 232 10.61 11.92 -15.77
CA LYS A 232 11.90 12.34 -16.35
C LYS A 232 11.94 13.84 -16.66
N GLU A 233 10.87 14.38 -17.24
CA GLU A 233 10.70 15.81 -17.48
C GLU A 233 10.81 16.60 -16.17
N ALA A 234 10.10 16.16 -15.13
CA ALA A 234 10.15 16.77 -13.81
C ALA A 234 11.58 16.79 -13.23
N LEU A 235 12.29 15.66 -13.29
CA LEU A 235 13.68 15.58 -12.82
C LEU A 235 14.61 16.52 -13.61
N SER A 236 14.38 16.68 -14.91
CA SER A 236 15.18 17.55 -15.78
C SER A 236 14.96 19.04 -15.51
N ASN A 237 13.86 19.42 -14.88
CA ASN A 237 13.52 20.82 -14.54
C ASN A 237 14.08 21.28 -13.18
N LEU A 238 14.64 20.36 -12.39
CA LEU A 238 15.18 20.70 -11.08
C LEU A 238 16.57 21.33 -11.20
N ASP A 239 16.85 22.30 -10.34
CA ASP A 239 18.16 22.93 -10.22
C ASP A 239 19.19 22.00 -9.53
N PHE A 240 18.72 21.03 -8.72
CA PHE A 240 19.57 20.13 -7.94
C PHE A 240 18.86 18.82 -7.57
N VAL A 241 19.52 17.70 -7.83
CA VAL A 241 19.07 16.36 -7.46
C VAL A 241 20.15 15.62 -6.67
N LEU A 242 19.86 15.28 -5.42
CA LEU A 242 20.68 14.41 -4.58
C LEU A 242 20.05 13.02 -4.49
N VAL A 243 20.80 11.99 -4.82
CA VAL A 243 20.36 10.59 -4.67
C VAL A 243 21.15 9.89 -3.56
N ILE A 244 20.43 9.25 -2.63
CA ILE A 244 21.00 8.40 -1.59
C ILE A 244 20.39 7.01 -1.78
N ASP A 245 21.16 6.05 -2.24
CA ASP A 245 20.68 4.69 -2.49
C ASP A 245 21.80 3.65 -2.36
N VAL A 246 21.41 2.40 -2.16
CA VAL A 246 22.30 1.23 -2.14
C VAL A 246 22.59 0.69 -3.54
N LEU A 247 21.80 1.07 -4.55
CA LEU A 247 21.92 0.62 -5.94
C LEU A 247 21.84 1.82 -6.90
N PRO A 248 22.60 1.79 -8.02
CA PRO A 248 22.54 2.82 -9.06
C PRO A 248 21.28 2.65 -9.91
N GLN A 249 20.14 3.07 -9.37
CA GLN A 249 18.84 3.04 -10.04
C GLN A 249 18.80 4.00 -11.24
N GLU A 250 17.76 3.90 -12.09
CA GLU A 250 17.63 4.67 -13.33
C GLU A 250 17.70 6.19 -13.12
N HIS A 251 17.07 6.70 -12.05
CA HIS A 251 17.02 8.14 -11.73
C HIS A 251 18.40 8.73 -11.33
N VAL A 252 19.40 7.90 -11.05
CA VAL A 252 20.79 8.34 -10.85
C VAL A 252 21.33 9.11 -12.06
N ALA A 253 20.78 8.86 -13.26
CA ALA A 253 21.16 9.59 -14.48
C ALA A 253 20.82 11.09 -14.43
N TRP A 254 19.94 11.52 -13.54
CA TRP A 254 19.56 12.92 -13.31
C TRP A 254 20.17 13.52 -12.04
N ALA A 255 20.97 12.74 -11.30
CA ALA A 255 21.53 13.21 -10.04
C ALA A 255 22.78 14.10 -10.29
N ASP A 256 22.82 15.24 -9.60
CA ASP A 256 24.03 16.06 -9.48
C ASP A 256 25.02 15.44 -8.49
N ILE A 257 24.51 14.82 -7.43
CA ILE A 257 25.29 14.12 -6.41
C ILE A 257 24.64 12.77 -6.08
N VAL A 258 25.46 11.73 -6.00
CA VAL A 258 25.06 10.39 -5.53
C VAL A 258 25.86 10.04 -4.28
N LEU A 259 25.18 9.70 -3.21
CA LEU A 259 25.78 9.22 -1.97
C LEU A 259 25.47 7.73 -1.80
N PRO A 260 26.47 6.85 -1.85
CA PRO A 260 26.27 5.41 -1.71
C PRO A 260 25.92 5.06 -0.25
N GLU A 261 24.77 4.43 -0.05
CA GLU A 261 24.29 4.02 1.28
C GLU A 261 24.81 2.64 1.67
N ALA A 262 25.15 2.48 2.94
CA ALA A 262 25.45 1.20 3.56
C ALA A 262 24.21 0.29 3.53
N THR A 263 24.41 -1.00 3.22
CA THR A 263 23.33 -1.99 3.20
C THR A 263 22.82 -2.32 4.61
N ALA A 264 21.72 -3.04 4.68
CA ALA A 264 21.09 -3.43 5.94
C ALA A 264 22.00 -4.28 6.86
N LEU A 265 23.00 -4.98 6.30
CA LEU A 265 23.97 -5.77 7.07
C LEU A 265 25.16 -4.96 7.60
N GLU A 266 25.33 -3.73 7.12
CA GLU A 266 26.47 -2.88 7.37
C GLU A 266 26.17 -1.72 8.33
N ARG A 267 24.93 -1.62 8.82
CA ARG A 267 24.48 -0.46 9.61
C ARG A 267 23.53 -0.83 10.74
N TYR A 268 23.46 0.04 11.74
CA TYR A 268 22.33 0.08 12.63
C TYR A 268 21.10 0.63 11.88
N ASP A 269 19.95 0.06 12.16
CA ASP A 269 18.67 0.65 11.79
C ASP A 269 17.91 1.19 13.00
N GLU A 270 16.80 1.87 12.71
CA GLU A 270 15.86 2.34 13.73
C GLU A 270 15.25 1.14 14.50
N LEU A 271 14.87 1.40 15.75
CA LEU A 271 14.16 0.43 16.56
C LEU A 271 12.82 0.07 15.90
N TRP A 272 12.59 -1.22 15.72
CA TRP A 272 11.38 -1.72 15.10
C TRP A 272 10.33 -2.02 16.17
N THR A 273 9.19 -1.32 16.13
CA THR A 273 8.06 -1.54 17.04
C THR A 273 6.95 -2.27 16.32
N VAL A 274 6.39 -3.30 16.93
CA VAL A 274 5.38 -4.16 16.28
C VAL A 274 4.16 -4.36 17.18
N ALA A 275 2.99 -4.09 16.60
CA ALA A 275 1.68 -4.26 17.21
C ALA A 275 1.09 -5.65 16.88
N HIS A 276 1.63 -6.69 17.48
CA HIS A 276 1.07 -8.04 17.38
C HIS A 276 0.27 -8.42 18.64
N LYS A 277 -0.32 -9.64 18.69
CA LYS A 277 -0.92 -10.19 19.91
C LYS A 277 0.05 -10.07 21.11
N THR A 278 1.34 -10.23 20.86
CA THR A 278 2.43 -9.93 21.79
C THR A 278 3.29 -8.83 21.20
N PRO A 279 3.09 -7.56 21.59
CA PRO A 279 3.87 -6.43 21.06
C PRO A 279 5.34 -6.54 21.47
N TYR A 280 6.22 -6.08 20.60
CA TYR A 280 7.65 -6.07 20.91
C TYR A 280 8.39 -4.91 20.25
N ILE A 281 9.55 -4.60 20.80
CA ILE A 281 10.57 -3.73 20.23
C ILE A 281 11.73 -4.62 19.79
N ALA A 282 12.20 -4.46 18.57
CA ALA A 282 13.36 -5.18 18.07
C ALA A 282 14.44 -4.20 17.61
N MET A 283 15.69 -4.60 17.76
CA MET A 283 16.84 -3.90 17.20
C MET A 283 17.49 -4.73 16.10
N ARG A 284 18.20 -4.04 15.21
CA ARG A 284 19.12 -4.63 14.25
C ARG A 284 20.46 -3.94 14.32
N GLU A 285 21.51 -4.72 14.47
CA GLU A 285 22.89 -4.27 14.50
C GLU A 285 23.60 -4.64 13.19
N PRO A 286 24.69 -3.96 12.84
CA PRO A 286 25.53 -4.36 11.70
C PRO A 286 26.14 -5.75 11.97
N ALA A 287 26.15 -6.59 10.94
CA ALA A 287 26.77 -7.91 10.96
C ALA A 287 28.19 -7.87 10.32
N ILE A 288 28.46 -6.86 9.51
CA ILE A 288 29.74 -6.64 8.84
C ILE A 288 30.05 -5.13 8.83
N GLU A 289 31.31 -4.79 8.69
CA GLU A 289 31.74 -3.42 8.46
C GLU A 289 31.27 -2.92 7.07
N PRO A 290 30.96 -1.61 6.94
CA PRO A 290 30.61 -1.02 5.65
C PRO A 290 31.68 -1.27 4.60
N LEU A 291 31.27 -1.75 3.43
CA LEU A 291 32.15 -1.96 2.30
C LEU A 291 32.35 -0.65 1.52
N TYR A 292 33.56 -0.42 1.05
CA TYR A 292 33.92 0.77 0.28
C TYR A 292 33.71 2.07 1.05
N GLU A 293 33.30 3.14 0.35
CA GLU A 293 33.05 4.46 0.95
C GLU A 293 31.55 4.66 1.31
N THR A 294 30.80 3.59 1.50
CA THR A 294 29.39 3.67 1.88
C THR A 294 29.24 4.21 3.31
N LYS A 295 28.15 4.96 3.53
CA LYS A 295 27.76 5.47 4.84
C LYS A 295 26.29 5.18 5.10
N PRO A 296 25.88 4.95 6.36
CA PRO A 296 24.46 4.80 6.66
C PRO A 296 23.72 6.13 6.49
N ALA A 297 22.45 6.06 6.06
CA ALA A 297 21.64 7.26 5.83
C ALA A 297 21.51 8.15 7.07
N TRP A 298 21.43 7.57 8.29
CA TRP A 298 21.39 8.35 9.52
C TRP A 298 22.59 9.28 9.67
N TRP A 299 23.80 8.81 9.28
CA TRP A 299 25.02 9.64 9.31
C TRP A 299 24.95 10.75 8.26
N MET A 300 24.50 10.41 7.02
CA MET A 300 24.35 11.41 5.95
C MET A 300 23.33 12.49 6.33
N CYS A 301 22.17 12.10 6.88
CA CYS A 301 21.16 13.05 7.35
C CYS A 301 21.69 13.95 8.46
N ARG A 302 22.45 13.40 9.41
CA ARG A 302 23.10 14.18 10.46
C ARG A 302 24.09 15.20 9.87
N GLU A 303 24.98 14.76 9.01
CA GLU A 303 25.97 15.65 8.39
C GLU A 303 25.33 16.76 7.55
N LEU A 304 24.27 16.46 6.82
CA LEU A 304 23.49 17.47 6.11
C LEU A 304 22.79 18.43 7.08
N GLY A 305 22.10 17.89 8.08
CA GLY A 305 21.41 18.67 9.09
C GLY A 305 22.31 19.64 9.86
N MET A 306 23.52 19.18 10.24
CA MET A 306 24.53 20.03 10.87
C MET A 306 24.94 21.22 9.99
N ARG A 307 25.03 21.03 8.67
CA ARG A 307 25.44 22.07 7.72
C ARG A 307 24.34 23.05 7.31
N VAL A 308 23.08 22.70 7.56
CA VAL A 308 21.93 23.59 7.26
C VAL A 308 21.34 24.26 8.52
N GLY A 309 22.07 24.27 9.64
CA GLY A 309 21.67 24.99 10.86
C GLY A 309 20.68 24.23 11.75
N LEU A 310 20.65 22.91 11.66
CA LEU A 310 19.76 22.03 12.45
C LEU A 310 20.53 21.27 13.55
N GLU A 311 21.73 21.69 13.91
CA GLU A 311 22.63 21.03 14.86
C GLU A 311 22.00 20.79 16.24
N LYS A 312 21.06 21.62 16.67
CA LYS A 312 20.35 21.42 17.94
C LYS A 312 19.53 20.13 18.01
N TYR A 313 19.21 19.53 16.84
CA TYR A 313 18.46 18.29 16.73
C TYR A 313 19.36 17.06 16.52
N PHE A 314 20.65 17.24 16.26
CA PHE A 314 21.62 16.19 15.98
C PHE A 314 22.75 16.18 17.02
N LYS A 315 22.38 16.16 18.32
CA LYS A 315 23.35 16.18 19.42
C LYS A 315 24.08 14.87 19.66
N TRP A 316 23.61 13.80 19.05
CA TRP A 316 24.21 12.47 19.11
C TRP A 316 25.30 12.34 18.03
N GLU A 317 26.37 11.59 18.32
CA GLU A 317 27.48 11.37 17.40
C GLU A 317 27.45 9.98 16.77
N THR A 318 26.89 8.99 17.46
CA THR A 318 26.81 7.60 17.00
C THR A 318 25.36 7.12 16.95
N ALA A 319 25.12 6.05 16.19
CA ALA A 319 23.82 5.41 16.17
C ALA A 319 23.47 4.84 17.56
N GLU A 320 24.44 4.32 18.27
CA GLU A 320 24.25 3.77 19.62
C GLU A 320 23.79 4.84 20.62
N GLU A 321 24.34 6.04 20.56
CA GLU A 321 23.87 7.16 21.41
C GLU A 321 22.42 7.51 21.10
N TYR A 322 22.06 7.59 19.81
CA TYR A 322 20.70 7.86 19.37
C TYR A 322 19.74 6.79 19.88
N LEU A 323 20.04 5.51 19.60
CA LEU A 323 19.20 4.38 19.97
C LEU A 323 19.08 4.22 21.50
N ASN A 324 20.20 4.41 22.24
CA ASN A 324 20.16 4.37 23.70
C ASN A 324 19.28 5.49 24.27
N THR A 325 19.36 6.71 23.73
CA THR A 325 18.50 7.82 24.17
C THR A 325 17.02 7.45 24.01
N ARG A 326 16.64 6.83 22.90
CA ARG A 326 15.27 6.36 22.66
C ARG A 326 14.88 5.22 23.60
N LEU A 327 15.76 4.23 23.80
CA LEU A 327 15.53 3.09 24.70
C LEU A 327 15.37 3.49 26.17
N MET A 328 15.97 4.59 26.59
CA MET A 328 15.80 5.11 27.97
C MET A 328 14.33 5.40 28.29
N SER A 329 13.52 5.83 27.31
CA SER A 329 12.08 6.09 27.51
C SER A 329 11.28 4.83 27.92
N VAL A 330 11.80 3.65 27.60
CA VAL A 330 11.21 2.36 27.98
C VAL A 330 12.02 1.63 29.06
N GLY A 331 12.94 2.33 29.73
CA GLY A 331 13.77 1.79 30.81
C GLY A 331 14.82 0.75 30.37
N SER A 332 15.23 0.81 29.09
CA SER A 332 16.17 -0.14 28.48
C SER A 332 17.42 0.55 27.93
N SER A 333 18.31 -0.24 27.34
CA SER A 333 19.52 0.17 26.63
C SER A 333 19.87 -0.87 25.57
N LEU A 334 20.79 -0.54 24.66
CA LEU A 334 21.31 -1.50 23.69
C LEU A 334 21.92 -2.74 24.37
N ASP A 335 22.67 -2.55 25.46
CA ASP A 335 23.29 -3.68 26.18
C ASP A 335 22.23 -4.62 26.75
N LYS A 336 21.20 -4.06 27.39
CA LYS A 336 20.06 -4.87 27.87
C LYS A 336 19.33 -5.58 26.72
N MET A 337 19.19 -4.94 25.56
CA MET A 337 18.61 -5.60 24.39
C MET A 337 19.50 -6.74 23.89
N ARG A 338 20.80 -6.56 23.85
CA ARG A 338 21.76 -7.63 23.48
C ARG A 338 21.64 -8.84 24.39
N GLU A 339 21.49 -8.61 25.70
CA GLU A 339 21.26 -9.68 26.70
C GLU A 339 19.90 -10.39 26.48
N GLN A 340 18.97 -9.81 25.73
CA GLN A 340 17.63 -10.32 25.44
C GLN A 340 17.44 -10.68 23.95
N ASP A 341 18.49 -11.11 23.28
CA ASP A 341 18.48 -11.49 21.86
C ASP A 341 17.92 -10.38 20.92
N GLY A 342 18.12 -9.12 21.26
CA GLY A 342 17.68 -7.96 20.49
C GLY A 342 16.19 -7.63 20.59
N LEU A 343 15.47 -8.20 21.57
CA LEU A 343 14.02 -8.04 21.71
C LEU A 343 13.62 -7.54 23.11
N ILE A 344 12.67 -6.61 23.15
CA ILE A 344 11.90 -6.28 24.35
C ILE A 344 10.45 -6.66 24.10
N ILE A 345 9.96 -7.66 24.82
CA ILE A 345 8.57 -8.12 24.72
C ILE A 345 7.72 -7.35 25.72
N GLN A 346 6.60 -6.79 25.24
CA GLN A 346 5.67 -6.06 26.08
C GLN A 346 4.36 -6.84 26.28
N LYS A 347 3.69 -6.59 27.40
CA LYS A 347 2.37 -7.15 27.65
C LYS A 347 1.33 -6.39 26.84
N GLY A 348 0.63 -7.09 25.94
CA GLY A 348 -0.43 -6.53 25.13
C GLY A 348 -1.81 -6.61 25.79
N LYS A 349 -2.77 -5.90 25.20
CA LYS A 349 -4.20 -5.98 25.50
C LYS A 349 -4.96 -6.36 24.21
N PRO A 350 -4.93 -7.65 23.83
CA PRO A 350 -5.40 -8.07 22.51
C PRO A 350 -6.91 -8.08 22.35
N TYR A 351 -7.69 -8.22 23.45
CA TYR A 351 -9.13 -8.43 23.40
C TYR A 351 -9.88 -7.40 24.25
N PHE A 352 -11.22 -7.33 24.10
CA PHE A 352 -12.07 -6.37 24.82
C PHE A 352 -11.99 -6.46 26.34
N GLU A 353 -11.96 -7.64 26.89
CA GLU A 353 -11.83 -7.86 28.35
C GLU A 353 -10.57 -7.22 28.96
N ASP A 354 -9.52 -7.02 28.15
CA ASP A 354 -8.30 -6.35 28.58
C ASP A 354 -8.46 -4.82 28.71
N TYR A 355 -9.49 -4.24 28.10
CA TYR A 355 -9.73 -2.80 28.13
C TYR A 355 -10.56 -2.33 29.32
N LYS A 356 -11.20 -3.25 30.08
CA LYS A 356 -11.91 -2.97 31.34
C LYS A 356 -12.89 -1.79 31.23
N GLY A 357 -13.77 -1.81 30.24
CA GLY A 357 -14.81 -0.82 30.04
C GLY A 357 -14.38 0.47 29.35
N LYS A 358 -13.13 0.56 28.86
CA LYS A 358 -12.71 1.63 27.97
C LYS A 358 -12.78 1.17 26.53
N SER A 359 -13.37 1.98 25.66
CA SER A 359 -13.39 1.68 24.24
C SER A 359 -11.96 1.76 23.64
N PRO A 360 -11.59 0.82 22.77
CA PRO A 360 -10.37 0.92 21.97
C PRO A 360 -10.53 1.79 20.72
N PHE A 361 -11.73 2.23 20.40
CA PHE A 361 -12.06 3.01 19.21
C PHE A 361 -11.88 4.51 19.48
N HIS A 362 -11.25 5.22 18.54
CA HIS A 362 -10.97 6.65 18.61
C HIS A 362 -11.91 7.46 17.70
N THR A 363 -13.15 7.06 17.60
CA THR A 363 -14.24 7.75 16.91
C THR A 363 -14.97 8.67 17.88
N ALA A 364 -15.78 9.60 17.38
CA ALA A 364 -16.57 10.52 18.21
C ALA A 364 -17.58 9.77 19.09
N SER A 365 -18.13 8.65 18.59
CA SER A 365 -19.04 7.77 19.32
C SER A 365 -18.35 6.79 20.28
N GLU A 366 -17.01 6.70 20.24
CA GLU A 366 -16.23 5.64 20.87
C GLU A 366 -16.65 4.23 20.41
N LYS A 367 -17.29 4.12 19.23
CA LYS A 367 -17.76 2.88 18.59
C LYS A 367 -17.27 2.78 17.14
N ILE A 368 -17.50 1.64 16.51
CA ILE A 368 -17.34 1.48 15.07
C ILE A 368 -18.50 2.17 14.38
N GLU A 369 -18.23 3.18 13.56
CA GLU A 369 -19.24 3.97 12.86
C GLU A 369 -19.52 3.39 11.47
N PHE A 370 -20.68 2.77 11.28
CA PHE A 370 -21.17 2.35 9.96
C PHE A 370 -21.56 3.56 9.12
N TYR A 371 -22.17 4.57 9.76
CA TYR A 371 -22.45 5.87 9.19
C TYR A 371 -21.43 6.89 9.70
N SER A 372 -20.66 7.50 8.82
CA SER A 372 -19.68 8.53 9.20
C SER A 372 -20.28 9.92 9.11
N HIS A 373 -20.60 10.51 10.25
CA HIS A 373 -21.10 11.89 10.32
C HIS A 373 -20.08 12.90 9.76
N GLU A 374 -18.79 12.63 9.94
CA GLU A 374 -17.74 13.52 9.45
C GLU A 374 -17.69 13.54 7.92
N LEU A 375 -17.82 12.38 7.25
CA LEU A 375 -17.89 12.31 5.79
C LEU A 375 -19.16 13.00 5.27
N ALA A 376 -20.31 12.77 5.92
CA ALA A 376 -21.57 13.42 5.56
C ALA A 376 -21.47 14.95 5.64
N LEU A 377 -20.88 15.48 6.71
CA LEU A 377 -20.65 16.92 6.88
C LEU A 377 -19.69 17.50 5.82
N ALA A 378 -18.79 16.68 5.31
CA ALA A 378 -17.89 17.04 4.20
C ALA A 378 -18.55 16.89 2.81
N GLY A 379 -19.82 16.46 2.74
CA GLY A 379 -20.54 16.22 1.48
C GLY A 379 -20.10 14.96 0.75
N MET A 380 -19.50 14.01 1.47
CA MET A 380 -19.06 12.70 0.96
C MET A 380 -20.00 11.59 1.43
N ASP A 381 -19.95 10.43 0.77
CA ASP A 381 -20.75 9.27 1.13
C ASP A 381 -20.41 8.74 2.53
N ALA A 382 -21.35 8.85 3.45
CA ALA A 382 -21.20 8.46 4.84
C ALA A 382 -21.13 6.94 5.03
N ILE A 383 -21.80 6.19 4.16
CA ILE A 383 -21.82 4.72 4.08
C ILE A 383 -21.14 4.30 2.77
N PRO A 384 -20.46 3.15 2.71
CA PRO A 384 -19.84 2.71 1.46
C PRO A 384 -20.80 2.59 0.28
N VAL A 385 -20.39 3.16 -0.86
CA VAL A 385 -21.09 3.06 -2.14
C VAL A 385 -20.20 2.41 -3.18
N TYR A 386 -20.80 1.80 -4.20
CA TYR A 386 -20.09 1.29 -5.35
C TYR A 386 -20.09 2.35 -6.47
N GLU A 387 -18.91 2.68 -6.95
CA GLU A 387 -18.72 3.50 -8.13
C GLU A 387 -18.15 2.64 -9.26
N PRO A 388 -18.78 2.65 -10.46
CA PRO A 388 -18.26 1.92 -11.61
C PRO A 388 -16.87 2.43 -12.02
N VAL A 389 -15.97 1.51 -12.33
CA VAL A 389 -14.66 1.84 -12.91
C VAL A 389 -14.71 1.79 -14.43
N GLU A 390 -13.90 2.62 -15.10
CA GLU A 390 -13.77 2.59 -16.55
C GLU A 390 -13.44 1.19 -17.06
N GLU A 391 -14.09 0.75 -18.13
CA GLU A 391 -13.86 -0.54 -18.78
C GLU A 391 -12.84 -0.40 -19.91
N PRO A 392 -12.05 -1.47 -20.20
CA PRO A 392 -11.16 -1.46 -21.35
C PRO A 392 -11.96 -1.42 -22.67
N SER A 393 -11.46 -0.68 -23.65
CA SER A 393 -11.97 -0.74 -25.02
C SER A 393 -11.67 -2.09 -25.67
N ASP A 394 -12.37 -2.42 -26.77
CA ASP A 394 -12.15 -3.66 -27.51
C ASP A 394 -10.68 -3.86 -27.89
N GLY A 395 -10.16 -5.05 -27.64
CA GLY A 395 -8.76 -5.41 -27.86
C GLY A 395 -7.78 -4.97 -26.76
N TYR A 396 -8.26 -4.25 -25.75
CA TYR A 396 -7.48 -3.89 -24.58
C TYR A 396 -7.85 -4.74 -23.37
N PHE A 397 -6.90 -4.90 -22.47
CA PHE A 397 -7.03 -5.59 -21.19
C PHE A 397 -6.75 -4.62 -20.05
N ARG A 398 -7.39 -4.78 -18.91
CA ARG A 398 -6.98 -4.07 -17.70
C ARG A 398 -5.60 -4.56 -17.26
N LEU A 399 -4.69 -3.62 -17.05
CA LEU A 399 -3.35 -3.92 -16.55
C LEU A 399 -3.39 -4.17 -15.04
N LEU A 400 -3.21 -5.42 -14.64
CA LEU A 400 -2.96 -5.81 -13.26
C LEU A 400 -1.47 -6.04 -13.06
N TYR A 401 -0.97 -5.64 -11.91
CA TYR A 401 0.42 -5.86 -11.53
C TYR A 401 0.51 -6.27 -10.06
N GLY A 402 1.60 -6.93 -9.71
CA GLY A 402 1.80 -7.41 -8.36
C GLY A 402 3.18 -8.01 -8.14
N ARG A 403 3.32 -8.74 -7.03
CA ARG A 403 4.60 -9.29 -6.60
C ARG A 403 4.77 -10.75 -7.03
N HIS A 404 6.02 -11.14 -7.15
CA HIS A 404 6.45 -12.54 -7.20
C HIS A 404 7.12 -12.93 -5.89
N PRO A 405 7.00 -14.19 -5.40
CA PRO A 405 7.62 -14.61 -4.14
C PRO A 405 9.14 -14.45 -4.08
N VAL A 406 9.81 -14.48 -5.23
CA VAL A 406 11.27 -14.32 -5.35
C VAL A 406 11.70 -12.85 -5.20
N HIS A 407 10.88 -11.89 -5.66
CA HIS A 407 11.30 -10.49 -5.76
C HIS A 407 10.50 -9.54 -4.91
N THR A 408 11.17 -8.48 -4.43
CA THR A 408 10.59 -7.40 -3.66
C THR A 408 10.66 -6.08 -4.43
N PHE A 409 9.53 -5.61 -4.95
CA PHE A 409 9.42 -4.38 -5.76
C PHE A 409 10.49 -4.35 -6.88
N ALA A 410 11.07 -3.19 -7.18
CA ALA A 410 12.18 -3.00 -8.11
C ALA A 410 13.57 -3.11 -7.42
N LYS A 411 13.67 -3.82 -6.27
CA LYS A 411 14.89 -3.79 -5.43
C LYS A 411 15.80 -5.01 -5.60
N THR A 412 15.24 -6.16 -5.93
CA THR A 412 15.96 -7.45 -5.81
C THR A 412 16.27 -8.12 -7.14
N GLN A 413 15.82 -7.57 -8.27
CA GLN A 413 16.06 -8.13 -9.60
C GLN A 413 17.55 -8.16 -9.97
N ASN A 414 18.35 -7.25 -9.40
CA ASN A 414 19.80 -7.22 -9.60
C ASN A 414 20.57 -8.21 -8.71
N THR A 415 19.92 -8.83 -7.72
CA THR A 415 20.57 -9.81 -6.83
C THR A 415 20.82 -11.12 -7.59
N PRO A 416 22.08 -11.57 -7.78
CA PRO A 416 22.40 -12.70 -8.66
C PRO A 416 21.63 -13.98 -8.35
N MET A 417 21.53 -14.35 -7.07
CA MET A 417 20.83 -15.57 -6.64
C MET A 417 19.33 -15.51 -6.95
N LEU A 418 18.67 -14.37 -6.75
CA LEU A 418 17.25 -14.20 -7.02
C LEU A 418 16.98 -14.04 -8.50
N ASN A 419 17.85 -13.34 -9.23
CA ASN A 419 17.80 -13.24 -10.68
C ASN A 419 17.93 -14.61 -11.37
N ALA A 420 18.79 -15.50 -10.86
CA ALA A 420 18.92 -16.87 -11.37
C ALA A 420 17.63 -17.71 -11.19
N LEU A 421 16.80 -17.39 -10.19
CA LEU A 421 15.52 -18.08 -9.97
C LEU A 421 14.38 -17.51 -10.82
N TYR A 422 14.37 -16.18 -11.04
CA TYR A 422 13.36 -15.47 -11.82
C TYR A 422 13.97 -14.21 -12.43
N GLY A 423 14.54 -14.37 -13.64
CA GLY A 423 15.39 -13.35 -14.28
C GLY A 423 14.63 -12.32 -15.12
N GLU A 424 13.40 -12.62 -15.53
CA GLU A 424 12.54 -11.70 -16.29
C GLU A 424 11.06 -11.96 -15.95
N ASN A 425 10.21 -10.96 -16.11
CA ASN A 425 8.78 -11.13 -15.92
C ASN A 425 8.09 -11.66 -17.21
N GLU A 426 6.88 -12.16 -17.01
CA GLU A 426 5.98 -12.59 -18.06
C GLU A 426 4.69 -11.75 -17.98
N VAL A 427 4.00 -11.58 -19.11
CA VAL A 427 2.61 -11.12 -19.12
C VAL A 427 1.68 -12.33 -19.12
N TRP A 428 0.87 -12.45 -18.07
CA TRP A 428 -0.17 -13.47 -18.00
C TRP A 428 -1.39 -13.00 -18.78
N VAL A 429 -1.83 -13.82 -19.70
CA VAL A 429 -3.00 -13.59 -20.55
C VAL A 429 -3.91 -14.81 -20.44
N ASN A 430 -5.22 -14.61 -20.42
CA ASN A 430 -6.13 -15.74 -20.48
C ASN A 430 -5.90 -16.52 -21.78
N GLU A 431 -5.90 -17.85 -21.70
CA GLU A 431 -5.55 -18.74 -22.82
C GLU A 431 -6.48 -18.53 -24.02
N ASP A 432 -7.78 -18.42 -23.78
CA ASP A 432 -8.78 -18.23 -24.83
C ASP A 432 -8.64 -16.85 -25.48
N ALA A 433 -8.45 -15.81 -24.67
CA ALA A 433 -8.21 -14.44 -25.15
C ALA A 433 -6.89 -14.32 -25.94
N ALA A 434 -5.84 -15.03 -25.53
CA ALA A 434 -4.58 -15.08 -26.29
C ALA A 434 -4.78 -15.69 -27.66
N VAL A 435 -5.50 -16.83 -27.74
CA VAL A 435 -5.83 -17.48 -29.01
C VAL A 435 -6.69 -16.60 -29.92
N GLU A 436 -7.72 -15.94 -29.35
CA GLU A 436 -8.60 -15.03 -30.08
C GLU A 436 -7.83 -13.86 -30.71
N GLN A 437 -6.85 -13.33 -29.99
CA GLN A 437 -5.99 -12.24 -30.49
C GLN A 437 -4.78 -12.72 -31.31
N GLY A 438 -4.61 -14.02 -31.51
CA GLY A 438 -3.57 -14.60 -32.35
C GLY A 438 -2.18 -14.67 -31.74
N PHE A 439 -2.09 -14.73 -30.40
CA PHE A 439 -0.86 -14.89 -29.65
C PHE A 439 -0.71 -16.32 -29.09
N LYS A 440 0.54 -16.73 -28.88
CA LYS A 440 0.89 -18.07 -28.38
C LYS A 440 1.63 -17.99 -27.05
N ASP A 441 1.48 -19.03 -26.25
CA ASP A 441 2.30 -19.21 -25.05
C ASP A 441 3.78 -19.22 -25.40
N GLY A 442 4.57 -18.46 -24.63
CA GLY A 442 6.01 -18.31 -24.84
C GLY A 442 6.42 -17.32 -25.93
N GLU A 443 5.51 -16.74 -26.70
CA GLU A 443 5.81 -15.70 -27.69
C GLU A 443 6.22 -14.39 -27.00
N TYR A 444 7.20 -13.68 -27.58
CA TYR A 444 7.54 -12.34 -27.11
C TYR A 444 6.69 -11.28 -27.80
N VAL A 445 6.21 -10.33 -27.03
CA VAL A 445 5.34 -9.24 -27.48
C VAL A 445 5.75 -7.91 -26.86
N MET A 446 5.38 -6.83 -27.50
CA MET A 446 5.32 -5.51 -26.87
C MET A 446 3.95 -5.34 -26.21
N LEU A 447 3.89 -4.67 -25.08
CA LEU A 447 2.64 -4.17 -24.50
C LEU A 447 2.53 -2.68 -24.81
N GLU A 448 1.38 -2.26 -25.29
CA GLU A 448 1.09 -0.86 -25.57
C GLU A 448 -0.12 -0.42 -24.73
N ASN A 449 0.03 0.67 -23.98
CA ASN A 449 -1.07 1.20 -23.20
C ASN A 449 -2.06 2.03 -24.05
N GLN A 450 -3.15 2.47 -23.43
CA GLN A 450 -4.23 3.25 -24.06
C GLN A 450 -3.75 4.59 -24.64
N ASP A 451 -2.59 5.09 -24.25
CA ASP A 451 -2.01 6.36 -24.69
C ASP A 451 -0.83 6.15 -25.68
N GLY A 452 -0.61 4.91 -26.14
CA GLY A 452 0.41 4.54 -27.13
C GLY A 452 1.81 4.30 -26.56
N THR A 453 1.98 4.33 -25.24
CA THR A 453 3.26 4.03 -24.61
C THR A 453 3.52 2.54 -24.62
N GLN A 454 4.72 2.12 -25.06
CA GLN A 454 5.09 0.72 -25.18
C GLN A 454 6.13 0.31 -24.13
N SER A 455 6.02 -0.94 -23.67
CA SER A 455 6.99 -1.61 -22.80
C SER A 455 7.16 -3.07 -23.21
N GLY A 456 8.39 -3.54 -23.21
CA GLY A 456 8.75 -4.90 -23.65
C GLY A 456 10.13 -4.94 -24.30
N PRO A 457 10.48 -6.06 -24.99
CA PRO A 457 9.62 -7.24 -25.18
C PRO A 457 9.40 -8.02 -23.87
N VAL A 458 8.23 -8.65 -23.77
CA VAL A 458 7.84 -9.50 -22.64
C VAL A 458 7.23 -10.81 -23.13
N LYS A 459 7.50 -11.88 -22.43
CA LYS A 459 7.03 -13.22 -22.80
C LYS A 459 5.56 -13.41 -22.41
N VAL A 460 4.75 -13.89 -23.33
CA VAL A 460 3.36 -14.27 -23.07
C VAL A 460 3.32 -15.55 -22.26
N LYS A 461 2.54 -15.56 -21.20
CA LYS A 461 2.13 -16.74 -20.47
C LYS A 461 0.63 -16.93 -20.63
N ALA A 462 0.24 -17.76 -21.59
CA ALA A 462 -1.15 -18.13 -21.78
C ALA A 462 -1.60 -19.08 -20.66
N THR A 463 -2.69 -18.75 -19.95
CA THR A 463 -3.11 -19.53 -18.79
C THR A 463 -4.56 -19.25 -18.40
N GLN A 464 -5.30 -20.31 -18.00
CA GLN A 464 -6.64 -20.16 -17.41
C GLN A 464 -6.65 -19.59 -15.98
N ARG A 465 -5.49 -19.21 -15.46
CA ARG A 465 -5.36 -18.67 -14.09
C ARG A 465 -5.57 -17.18 -14.00
N ILE A 466 -6.07 -16.53 -15.03
CA ILE A 466 -6.44 -15.11 -15.07
C ILE A 466 -7.72 -14.94 -15.89
N ARG A 467 -8.51 -13.93 -15.54
CA ARG A 467 -9.73 -13.55 -16.28
C ARG A 467 -9.41 -13.09 -17.71
N PRO A 468 -10.37 -13.26 -18.66
CA PRO A 468 -10.16 -12.87 -20.06
C PRO A 468 -10.11 -11.35 -20.30
N ASP A 469 -10.59 -10.52 -19.35
CA ASP A 469 -10.65 -9.05 -19.44
C ASP A 469 -9.43 -8.35 -18.83
N ALA A 470 -8.44 -9.11 -18.33
CA ALA A 470 -7.27 -8.57 -17.66
C ALA A 470 -5.98 -9.29 -18.04
N VAL A 471 -4.86 -8.57 -17.94
CA VAL A 471 -3.51 -9.14 -17.97
C VAL A 471 -2.80 -8.86 -16.65
N PHE A 472 -1.81 -9.69 -16.30
CA PHE A 472 -1.04 -9.52 -15.09
C PHE A 472 0.46 -9.55 -15.38
N MET A 473 1.18 -8.60 -14.76
CA MET A 473 2.65 -8.53 -14.80
C MET A 473 3.24 -8.52 -13.39
N VAL A 474 4.42 -9.10 -13.25
CA VAL A 474 5.22 -8.95 -12.03
C VAL A 474 5.92 -7.58 -12.08
N HIS A 475 5.67 -6.77 -11.04
CA HIS A 475 6.22 -5.43 -10.88
C HIS A 475 7.74 -5.44 -10.68
N GLY A 476 8.42 -4.39 -11.19
CA GLY A 476 9.81 -4.06 -10.90
C GLY A 476 10.81 -4.53 -11.94
N PHE A 477 10.37 -5.03 -13.08
CA PHE A 477 11.19 -5.37 -14.26
C PHE A 477 11.21 -4.24 -15.30
N GLY A 478 11.91 -4.46 -16.40
CA GLY A 478 12.04 -3.48 -17.48
C GLY A 478 12.91 -2.29 -17.08
N GLN A 479 13.82 -2.48 -16.13
CA GLN A 479 14.75 -1.46 -15.67
C GLN A 479 15.79 -1.17 -16.77
N ASN A 480 16.09 0.11 -16.96
CA ASN A 480 17.10 0.57 -17.92
C ASN A 480 18.19 1.36 -17.19
N ALA A 481 18.90 0.68 -16.30
CA ALA A 481 20.00 1.24 -15.51
C ALA A 481 21.28 0.44 -15.76
N PRO A 482 22.27 0.95 -16.51
CA PRO A 482 23.49 0.22 -16.88
C PRO A 482 24.31 -0.30 -15.69
N GLY A 483 24.20 0.35 -14.53
CA GLY A 483 24.82 -0.09 -13.28
C GLY A 483 24.18 -1.35 -12.65
N LEU A 484 22.98 -1.75 -13.08
CA LEU A 484 22.27 -2.93 -12.60
C LEU A 484 22.53 -4.12 -13.53
N THR A 485 23.70 -4.72 -13.42
CA THR A 485 24.24 -5.70 -14.38
C THR A 485 23.35 -6.94 -14.64
N ASN A 486 22.53 -7.35 -13.68
CA ASN A 486 21.62 -8.48 -13.82
C ASN A 486 20.18 -8.07 -14.19
N ALA A 487 19.74 -6.86 -13.79
CA ALA A 487 18.39 -6.39 -13.99
C ALA A 487 18.20 -5.55 -15.26
N ASN A 488 19.27 -4.91 -15.74
CA ASN A 488 19.23 -4.00 -16.89
C ASN A 488 18.71 -4.69 -18.15
N GLY A 489 17.68 -4.12 -18.79
CA GLY A 489 17.09 -4.62 -20.02
C GLY A 489 16.34 -5.95 -19.89
N LYS A 490 15.95 -6.38 -18.69
CA LYS A 490 15.24 -7.64 -18.46
C LYS A 490 13.73 -7.42 -18.28
N GLY A 491 12.94 -8.10 -19.12
CA GLY A 491 11.50 -8.05 -19.09
C GLY A 491 10.92 -6.68 -19.43
N ALA A 492 9.67 -6.43 -19.03
CA ALA A 492 8.93 -5.20 -19.28
C ALA A 492 8.55 -4.47 -18.00
N SER A 493 8.55 -3.14 -18.06
CA SER A 493 8.10 -2.28 -16.96
C SER A 493 6.59 -2.11 -17.02
N ASP A 494 5.91 -2.50 -15.94
CA ASP A 494 4.50 -2.22 -15.72
C ASP A 494 4.27 -0.72 -15.44
N VAL A 495 5.19 -0.06 -14.74
CA VAL A 495 5.10 1.36 -14.40
C VAL A 495 5.16 2.26 -15.64
N LYS A 496 5.99 1.90 -16.63
CA LYS A 496 6.03 2.61 -17.90
C LYS A 496 4.69 2.60 -18.65
N LEU A 497 3.88 1.54 -18.43
CA LEU A 497 2.54 1.40 -19.02
C LEU A 497 1.45 2.13 -18.22
N GLN A 498 1.77 2.62 -17.03
CA GLN A 498 0.85 3.34 -16.16
C GLN A 498 0.98 4.85 -16.44
N SER A 499 0.25 5.36 -17.43
CA SER A 499 0.22 6.78 -17.77
C SER A 499 -0.83 7.57 -16.99
N ARG A 500 -1.75 6.88 -16.31
CA ARG A 500 -2.86 7.48 -15.57
C ARG A 500 -2.93 6.94 -14.14
N TYR A 501 -3.47 7.76 -13.25
CA TYR A 501 -3.83 7.36 -11.90
C TYR A 501 -5.12 8.06 -11.46
N ALA A 502 -5.81 7.50 -10.48
CA ALA A 502 -6.97 8.11 -9.86
C ALA A 502 -6.68 8.35 -8.37
N LEU A 503 -6.95 9.55 -7.89
CA LEU A 503 -6.80 9.87 -6.47
C LEU A 503 -8.05 9.45 -5.69
N ASP A 504 -7.83 8.86 -4.53
CA ASP A 504 -8.88 8.62 -3.56
C ASP A 504 -9.20 9.94 -2.82
N PRO A 505 -10.42 10.45 -2.90
CA PRO A 505 -10.75 11.77 -2.36
C PRO A 505 -10.70 11.83 -0.83
N ILE A 506 -10.76 10.69 -0.17
CA ILE A 506 -10.72 10.60 1.29
C ILE A 506 -9.28 10.52 1.78
N SER A 507 -8.52 9.56 1.27
CA SER A 507 -7.17 9.27 1.77
C SER A 507 -6.03 9.94 1.01
N GLY A 508 -6.27 10.40 -0.23
CA GLY A 508 -5.21 10.91 -1.12
C GLY A 508 -4.33 9.82 -1.75
N GLY A 509 -4.69 8.55 -1.60
CA GLY A 509 -3.96 7.46 -2.22
C GLY A 509 -4.14 7.44 -3.75
N ALA A 510 -3.09 7.09 -4.50
CA ALA A 510 -3.16 6.99 -5.97
C ALA A 510 -3.44 5.55 -6.42
N GLY A 511 -4.52 5.37 -7.17
CA GLY A 511 -4.92 4.13 -7.82
C GLY A 511 -4.38 4.05 -9.24
N MET A 512 -3.57 3.05 -9.54
CA MET A 512 -2.90 2.91 -10.84
C MET A 512 -3.49 1.77 -11.69
N ARG A 513 -4.46 0.99 -11.18
CA ARG A 513 -5.14 -0.08 -11.93
C ARG A 513 -6.25 0.46 -12.86
N VAL A 514 -6.15 1.73 -13.20
CA VAL A 514 -6.99 2.45 -14.17
C VAL A 514 -6.38 2.48 -15.57
N ASN A 515 -5.33 1.70 -15.79
CA ASN A 515 -4.63 1.60 -17.07
C ASN A 515 -4.99 0.32 -17.82
N PHE A 516 -4.96 0.42 -19.14
CA PHE A 516 -5.27 -0.66 -20.07
C PHE A 516 -4.11 -0.88 -21.02
N VAL A 517 -3.94 -2.11 -21.48
CA VAL A 517 -2.90 -2.48 -22.44
C VAL A 517 -3.43 -3.42 -23.49
N ARG A 518 -2.81 -3.39 -24.67
CA ARG A 518 -2.96 -4.41 -25.70
C ARG A 518 -1.63 -5.07 -26.01
N LEU A 519 -1.68 -6.28 -26.52
CA LEU A 519 -0.51 -6.98 -27.00
C LEU A 519 -0.23 -6.57 -28.45
N VAL A 520 1.04 -6.29 -28.75
CA VAL A 520 1.50 -5.92 -30.09
C VAL A 520 2.64 -6.85 -30.47
N LYS A 521 2.61 -7.39 -31.69
CA LYS A 521 3.72 -8.22 -32.18
C LYS A 521 5.01 -7.39 -32.26
N GLU A 522 6.10 -8.00 -31.86
CA GLU A 522 7.41 -7.40 -32.05
C GLU A 522 7.64 -7.25 -33.57
N ALA A 523 8.07 -6.04 -33.99
CA ALA A 523 8.22 -5.70 -35.42
C ALA A 523 9.47 -6.37 -36.03
#